data_fab5568517a1ce4274fcb9d89d8650a3
#
_entry.id   fab5568517a1ce4274fcb9d89d8650a3
#
_cell.length_a   1.000
_cell.length_b   1.000
_cell.length_c   1.000
_cell.angle_alpha   90.00
_cell.angle_beta   90.00
_cell.angle_gamma   90.00
#
_symmetry.space_group_name_H-M   'P 1'
#
loop_
_entity.id
_entity.type
_entity.pdbx_description
1 polymer ?
#
loop_
_entity_poly.entity_id
_entity_poly.type
_entity_poly.pdbx_seq_one_letter_code
_entity_poly.pdbx_strand_id
1 'polypeptide(L)'
;LDRLSVPDGFEISYYVDYSHAPRSMVFGDNGALFVGTRSPTTRLVYAYVDMDGDNVAETEYIIDSDLESPNGVAFLNGDLYVVTTTSVLRYDNIEDRLDNPPEPIIVYDNLPDNPQHGWRYASFGDDNRLYIAVGAPCNICEYNPDEFGLILSMTADGDDVQIEGRGVRNSVGFDFHPETQDLWFTDNGRDWVSDDLPPDELNRISDTDLNFGFPYCHGGFLVDIDFPQDNACEGTQAPVYGFP
;
A
#
# COMPACT_ATOMS: atom_id res chain seq x y z
N LEU A 1 -1.35 -5.09 -26.47
CA LEU A 1 -2.01 -6.19 -25.77
C LEU A 1 -1.69 -7.58 -26.36
N ASP A 2 -1.21 -7.68 -27.62
CA ASP A 2 -1.00 -8.93 -28.38
C ASP A 2 -0.05 -9.97 -27.73
N ARG A 3 0.65 -9.59 -26.65
CA ARG A 3 1.56 -10.46 -25.87
C ARG A 3 0.97 -10.95 -24.56
N LEU A 4 -0.24 -10.52 -24.23
CA LEU A 4 -0.93 -10.88 -23.01
C LEU A 4 -2.00 -11.92 -23.34
N SER A 5 -2.23 -12.84 -22.40
CA SER A 5 -3.32 -13.78 -22.45
C SER A 5 -4.09 -13.76 -21.17
N VAL A 6 -5.39 -13.90 -21.25
CA VAL A 6 -6.30 -14.00 -20.12
C VAL A 6 -7.05 -15.32 -20.19
N PRO A 7 -7.57 -15.84 -19.06
CA PRO A 7 -8.41 -17.02 -19.04
C PRO A 7 -9.71 -16.84 -19.85
N ASP A 8 -10.33 -17.93 -20.21
CA ASP A 8 -11.62 -17.92 -20.90
C ASP A 8 -12.68 -17.17 -20.06
N GLY A 9 -13.40 -16.26 -20.71
CA GLY A 9 -14.42 -15.42 -20.07
C GLY A 9 -13.89 -14.06 -19.57
N PHE A 10 -12.60 -13.81 -19.74
CA PHE A 10 -11.99 -12.49 -19.47
C PHE A 10 -11.57 -11.81 -20.75
N GLU A 11 -11.64 -10.49 -20.76
CA GLU A 11 -11.15 -9.62 -21.81
C GLU A 11 -10.18 -8.61 -21.21
N ILE A 12 -9.16 -8.17 -22.00
CA ILE A 12 -8.21 -7.13 -21.60
C ILE A 12 -8.30 -5.97 -22.58
N SER A 13 -8.50 -4.77 -22.05
CA SER A 13 -8.56 -3.52 -22.81
C SER A 13 -7.69 -2.44 -22.16
N TYR A 14 -7.44 -1.35 -22.88
CA TYR A 14 -6.90 -0.13 -22.29
C TYR A 14 -8.04 0.66 -21.65
N TYR A 15 -7.85 1.09 -20.40
CA TYR A 15 -8.70 2.09 -19.77
C TYR A 15 -8.25 3.51 -20.14
N VAL A 16 -6.92 3.70 -20.31
CA VAL A 16 -6.29 4.93 -20.87
C VAL A 16 -5.09 4.52 -21.73
N ASP A 17 -4.79 5.32 -22.77
CA ASP A 17 -3.65 5.07 -23.66
C ASP A 17 -2.30 5.50 -23.05
N TYR A 18 -2.32 6.46 -22.13
CA TYR A 18 -1.14 7.02 -21.49
C TYR A 18 -1.41 7.35 -20.03
N SER A 19 -0.43 7.08 -19.17
CA SER A 19 -0.50 7.39 -17.76
C SER A 19 0.85 7.83 -17.20
N HIS A 20 0.84 8.59 -16.10
CA HIS A 20 2.02 9.20 -15.48
C HIS A 20 2.62 8.30 -14.39
N ALA A 21 3.26 7.18 -14.76
CA ALA A 21 3.85 6.24 -13.82
C ALA A 21 2.87 5.78 -12.71
N PRO A 22 1.71 5.21 -13.06
CA PRO A 22 0.67 4.81 -12.13
C PRO A 22 1.17 3.73 -11.18
N ARG A 23 0.66 3.75 -9.94
CA ARG A 23 1.03 2.76 -8.94
C ARG A 23 -0.17 2.20 -8.18
N SER A 24 -0.72 2.91 -7.21
CA SER A 24 -1.97 2.53 -6.54
C SER A 24 -3.15 3.21 -7.19
N MET A 25 -4.30 2.57 -7.13
CA MET A 25 -5.54 3.05 -7.75
C MET A 25 -6.72 2.73 -6.85
N VAL A 26 -7.71 3.62 -6.85
CA VAL A 26 -8.99 3.41 -6.17
C VAL A 26 -10.10 4.11 -6.95
N PHE A 27 -11.27 3.46 -7.04
CA PHE A 27 -12.46 4.12 -7.57
C PHE A 27 -13.15 4.94 -6.49
N GLY A 28 -13.64 6.12 -6.86
CA GLY A 28 -14.60 6.88 -6.10
C GLY A 28 -16.02 6.33 -6.25
N ASP A 29 -16.95 6.90 -5.49
CA ASP A 29 -18.35 6.48 -5.46
C ASP A 29 -19.09 6.74 -6.78
N ASN A 30 -18.68 7.76 -7.55
CA ASN A 30 -19.26 8.16 -8.84
C ASN A 30 -18.44 7.66 -10.05
N GLY A 31 -17.44 6.80 -9.82
CA GLY A 31 -16.68 6.12 -10.87
C GLY A 31 -15.41 6.82 -11.33
N ALA A 32 -14.99 7.91 -10.71
CA ALA A 32 -13.66 8.47 -10.95
C ALA A 32 -12.57 7.50 -10.48
N LEU A 33 -11.62 7.15 -11.33
CA LEU A 33 -10.46 6.34 -10.99
C LEU A 33 -9.32 7.23 -10.51
N PHE A 34 -9.08 7.30 -9.21
CA PHE A 34 -7.95 8.02 -8.62
C PHE A 34 -6.68 7.18 -8.68
N VAL A 35 -5.57 7.82 -9.02
CA VAL A 35 -4.29 7.15 -9.28
C VAL A 35 -3.15 7.88 -8.58
N GLY A 36 -2.46 7.16 -7.70
CA GLY A 36 -1.20 7.59 -7.10
C GLY A 36 0.01 7.23 -7.94
N THR A 37 1.10 7.94 -7.75
CA THR A 37 2.34 7.74 -8.51
C THR A 37 3.55 7.44 -7.63
N ARG A 38 4.52 6.74 -8.21
CA ARG A 38 5.77 6.36 -7.54
C ARG A 38 7.00 6.85 -8.30
N SER A 39 6.97 7.93 -8.95
CA SER A 39 8.16 8.42 -9.65
C SER A 39 8.79 9.59 -8.87
N PRO A 40 10.10 9.66 -8.72
CA PRO A 40 10.75 10.83 -8.12
C PRO A 40 10.57 12.10 -8.97
N THR A 41 10.18 11.94 -10.23
CA THR A 41 9.94 13.05 -11.18
C THR A 41 8.45 13.30 -11.44
N THR A 42 7.61 12.28 -11.31
CA THR A 42 6.15 12.39 -11.44
C THR A 42 5.56 12.41 -10.04
N ARG A 43 5.31 13.57 -9.51
CA ARG A 43 4.88 13.82 -8.13
C ARG A 43 3.39 14.17 -8.11
N LEU A 44 2.59 13.40 -8.88
CA LEU A 44 1.20 13.70 -9.18
C LEU A 44 0.26 12.69 -8.54
N VAL A 45 -0.91 13.17 -8.16
CA VAL A 45 -2.13 12.38 -8.04
C VAL A 45 -3.10 12.87 -9.09
N TYR A 46 -3.71 11.95 -9.81
CA TYR A 46 -4.65 12.30 -10.86
C TYR A 46 -5.87 11.38 -10.85
N ALA A 47 -6.90 11.78 -11.59
CA ALA A 47 -8.11 11.00 -11.75
C ALA A 47 -8.45 10.84 -13.22
N TYR A 48 -8.98 9.68 -13.58
CA TYR A 48 -9.57 9.39 -14.89
C TYR A 48 -11.07 9.20 -14.73
N VAL A 49 -11.82 9.73 -15.70
CA VAL A 49 -13.28 9.59 -15.74
C VAL A 49 -13.70 9.05 -17.09
N ASP A 50 -14.43 7.94 -17.06
CA ASP A 50 -15.17 7.37 -18.18
C ASP A 50 -16.53 8.06 -18.21
N MET A 51 -16.77 8.88 -19.23
CA MET A 51 -17.96 9.74 -19.32
C MET A 51 -19.17 9.04 -19.95
N ASP A 52 -18.94 8.01 -20.77
CA ASP A 52 -19.99 7.35 -21.53
C ASP A 52 -20.21 5.87 -21.15
N GLY A 53 -19.40 5.33 -20.27
CA GLY A 53 -19.54 4.00 -19.67
C GLY A 53 -19.03 2.86 -20.57
N ASP A 54 -18.12 3.15 -21.48
CA ASP A 54 -17.53 2.16 -22.40
C ASP A 54 -16.27 1.48 -21.85
N ASN A 55 -15.87 1.82 -20.62
CA ASN A 55 -14.64 1.39 -19.91
C ASN A 55 -13.35 1.95 -20.54
N VAL A 56 -13.44 3.10 -21.18
CA VAL A 56 -12.28 3.92 -21.60
C VAL A 56 -12.47 5.33 -21.05
N ALA A 57 -11.48 5.85 -20.36
CA ALA A 57 -11.58 7.19 -19.80
C ALA A 57 -11.23 8.26 -20.84
N GLU A 58 -12.15 9.25 -21.03
CA GLU A 58 -11.96 10.38 -21.94
C GLU A 58 -11.30 11.56 -21.26
N THR A 59 -11.38 11.66 -19.93
CA THR A 59 -10.93 12.85 -19.21
C THR A 59 -9.94 12.49 -18.11
N GLU A 60 -8.84 13.25 -18.08
CA GLU A 60 -7.83 13.23 -17.01
C GLU A 60 -7.90 14.54 -16.23
N TYR A 61 -7.86 14.43 -14.91
CA TYR A 61 -7.74 15.56 -13.98
C TYR A 61 -6.49 15.40 -13.14
N ILE A 62 -5.73 16.48 -12.92
CA ILE A 62 -4.65 16.51 -11.94
C ILE A 62 -5.27 16.96 -10.62
N ILE A 63 -5.22 16.07 -9.63
CA ILE A 63 -5.76 16.36 -8.29
C ILE A 63 -4.75 17.16 -7.48
N ASP A 64 -3.47 16.74 -7.50
CA ASP A 64 -2.39 17.47 -6.84
C ASP A 64 -1.05 17.19 -7.52
N SER A 65 -0.07 18.08 -7.27
CA SER A 65 1.28 18.02 -7.81
C SER A 65 2.32 18.36 -6.75
N ASP A 66 3.59 18.04 -7.05
CA ASP A 66 4.72 18.26 -6.13
C ASP A 66 4.66 17.52 -4.79
N LEU A 67 3.84 16.48 -4.69
CA LEU A 67 3.75 15.60 -3.55
C LEU A 67 4.97 14.65 -3.48
N GLU A 68 5.41 14.29 -2.29
CA GLU A 68 6.51 13.36 -2.12
C GLU A 68 6.02 11.90 -2.15
N SER A 69 6.31 11.20 -3.26
CA SER A 69 5.94 9.79 -3.47
C SER A 69 4.47 9.49 -3.11
N PRO A 70 3.48 10.17 -3.73
CA PRO A 70 2.07 10.02 -3.43
C PRO A 70 1.54 8.70 -3.99
N ASN A 71 2.03 7.58 -3.46
CA ASN A 71 1.72 6.25 -3.96
C ASN A 71 0.36 5.75 -3.49
N GLY A 72 0.11 5.81 -2.18
CA GLY A 72 -1.12 5.29 -1.60
C GLY A 72 -2.29 6.22 -1.89
N VAL A 73 -3.35 5.68 -2.47
CA VAL A 73 -4.63 6.36 -2.63
C VAL A 73 -5.73 5.48 -2.07
N ALA A 74 -6.61 6.06 -1.27
CA ALA A 74 -7.78 5.40 -0.69
C ALA A 74 -8.98 6.35 -0.74
N PHE A 75 -10.19 5.81 -0.74
CA PHE A 75 -11.39 6.62 -0.86
C PHE A 75 -12.42 6.19 0.19
N LEU A 76 -13.05 7.17 0.85
CA LEU A 76 -14.10 6.91 1.83
C LEU A 76 -15.11 8.05 1.85
N ASN A 77 -16.40 7.73 1.65
CA ASN A 77 -17.52 8.67 1.83
C ASN A 77 -17.39 9.99 1.05
N GLY A 78 -16.89 9.96 -0.18
CA GLY A 78 -16.71 11.16 -1.02
C GLY A 78 -15.33 11.80 -0.91
N ASP A 79 -14.51 11.40 0.04
CA ASP A 79 -13.19 11.99 0.30
C ASP A 79 -12.06 11.09 -0.23
N LEU A 80 -11.09 11.71 -0.90
CA LEU A 80 -9.86 11.05 -1.34
C LEU A 80 -8.77 11.21 -0.27
N TYR A 81 -8.15 10.11 0.09
CA TYR A 81 -6.96 10.09 0.94
C TYR A 81 -5.73 9.76 0.11
N VAL A 82 -4.70 10.58 0.26
CA VAL A 82 -3.40 10.40 -0.40
C VAL A 82 -2.33 10.20 0.65
N VAL A 83 -1.60 9.09 0.57
CA VAL A 83 -0.52 8.79 1.49
C VAL A 83 0.81 9.02 0.79
N THR A 84 1.55 10.01 1.31
CA THR A 84 2.92 10.34 0.90
C THR A 84 3.93 9.58 1.77
N THR A 85 5.22 9.83 1.58
CA THR A 85 6.25 9.23 2.46
C THR A 85 5.99 9.52 3.93
N THR A 86 5.62 10.76 4.27
CA THR A 86 5.56 11.26 5.65
C THR A 86 4.17 11.61 6.16
N SER A 87 3.16 11.71 5.28
CA SER A 87 1.87 12.29 5.64
C SER A 87 0.70 11.58 4.99
N VAL A 88 -0.46 11.72 5.60
CA VAL A 88 -1.78 11.41 5.04
C VAL A 88 -2.52 12.72 4.78
N LEU A 89 -2.91 12.91 3.54
CA LEU A 89 -3.65 14.08 3.05
C LEU A 89 -5.08 13.67 2.73
N ARG A 90 -6.08 14.51 3.04
CA ARG A 90 -7.48 14.30 2.68
C ARG A 90 -7.98 15.44 1.80
N TYR A 91 -8.67 15.09 0.72
CA TYR A 91 -9.34 16.01 -0.21
C TYR A 91 -10.84 15.81 -0.09
N ASP A 92 -11.51 16.73 0.59
CA ASP A 92 -12.95 16.63 0.91
C ASP A 92 -13.83 16.79 -0.33
N ASN A 93 -14.80 15.88 -0.51
CA ASN A 93 -15.79 15.86 -1.60
C ASN A 93 -15.13 15.99 -2.98
N ILE A 94 -14.10 15.18 -3.23
CA ILE A 94 -13.22 15.35 -4.38
C ILE A 94 -13.93 15.13 -5.72
N GLU A 95 -14.87 14.18 -5.81
CA GLU A 95 -15.54 13.88 -7.08
C GLU A 95 -16.41 15.02 -7.60
N ASP A 96 -16.88 15.90 -6.72
CA ASP A 96 -17.61 17.13 -7.08
C ASP A 96 -16.69 18.27 -7.53
N ARG A 97 -15.37 18.09 -7.45
CA ARG A 97 -14.37 19.15 -7.60
C ARG A 97 -13.16 18.74 -8.46
N LEU A 98 -13.29 17.76 -9.32
CA LEU A 98 -12.15 17.23 -10.11
C LEU A 98 -11.47 18.31 -10.96
N ASP A 99 -12.20 19.29 -11.47
CA ASP A 99 -11.70 20.41 -12.27
C ASP A 99 -11.10 21.56 -11.44
N ASN A 100 -11.36 21.58 -10.13
CA ASN A 100 -10.82 22.56 -9.19
C ASN A 100 -10.68 21.91 -7.80
N PRO A 101 -9.72 20.98 -7.62
CA PRO A 101 -9.53 20.24 -6.38
C PRO A 101 -9.34 21.17 -5.18
N PRO A 102 -9.88 20.83 -4.00
CA PRO A 102 -9.66 21.60 -2.80
C PRO A 102 -8.22 21.47 -2.32
N GLU A 103 -7.75 22.45 -1.53
CA GLU A 103 -6.49 22.28 -0.78
C GLU A 103 -6.65 21.10 0.19
N PRO A 104 -5.63 20.22 0.31
CA PRO A 104 -5.72 19.07 1.18
C PRO A 104 -5.69 19.44 2.65
N ILE A 105 -6.36 18.64 3.45
CA ILE A 105 -6.24 18.63 4.91
C ILE A 105 -5.19 17.59 5.29
N ILE A 106 -4.17 17.98 6.03
CA ILE A 106 -3.23 17.02 6.62
C ILE A 106 -3.93 16.37 7.82
N VAL A 107 -4.29 15.10 7.70
CA VAL A 107 -4.94 14.34 8.79
C VAL A 107 -3.91 13.61 9.66
N TYR A 108 -2.72 13.31 9.11
CA TYR A 108 -1.62 12.72 9.85
C TYR A 108 -0.27 13.12 9.21
N ASP A 109 0.74 13.51 10.00
CA ASP A 109 2.04 14.01 9.52
C ASP A 109 3.25 13.37 10.23
N ASN A 110 3.08 12.20 10.82
CA ASN A 110 4.12 11.54 11.61
C ASN A 110 4.48 10.13 11.07
N LEU A 111 4.32 9.89 9.75
CA LEU A 111 4.90 8.70 9.12
C LEU A 111 6.43 8.89 9.03
N PRO A 112 7.22 7.80 9.19
CA PRO A 112 8.68 7.92 9.21
C PRO A 112 9.24 8.33 7.85
N ASP A 113 10.15 9.32 7.87
CA ASP A 113 10.81 9.84 6.68
C ASP A 113 11.97 8.93 6.27
N ASN A 114 11.71 8.01 5.36
CA ASN A 114 12.74 7.20 4.71
C ASN A 114 12.30 6.85 3.28
N PRO A 115 13.13 7.15 2.26
CA PRO A 115 12.78 6.88 0.87
C PRO A 115 12.85 5.38 0.52
N GLN A 116 13.60 4.57 1.26
CA GLN A 116 13.65 3.13 1.03
C GLN A 116 12.39 2.48 1.59
N HIS A 117 11.68 1.73 0.74
CA HIS A 117 10.34 1.20 1.04
C HIS A 117 9.35 2.30 1.52
N GLY A 118 9.61 3.55 1.12
CA GLY A 118 8.84 4.73 1.50
C GLY A 118 7.52 4.90 0.75
N TRP A 119 7.22 4.00 -0.18
CA TRP A 119 5.97 4.02 -0.94
C TRP A 119 4.86 3.37 -0.11
N ARG A 120 4.03 4.17 0.44
CA ARG A 120 2.94 3.73 1.30
C ARG A 120 1.80 3.16 0.45
N TYR A 121 1.46 1.90 0.60
CA TYR A 121 0.16 1.40 0.14
C TYR A 121 -0.88 1.68 1.22
N ALA A 122 -2.10 2.04 0.84
CA ALA A 122 -3.17 2.36 1.78
C ALA A 122 -4.53 1.93 1.23
N SER A 123 -5.41 1.49 2.13
CA SER A 123 -6.80 1.16 1.84
C SER A 123 -7.64 1.28 3.11
N PHE A 124 -8.93 1.55 2.97
CA PHE A 124 -9.88 1.48 4.08
C PHE A 124 -10.38 0.04 4.27
N GLY A 125 -10.51 -0.36 5.54
CA GLY A 125 -11.26 -1.55 5.92
C GLY A 125 -12.77 -1.25 6.07
N ASP A 126 -13.59 -2.29 6.20
CA ASP A 126 -15.03 -2.17 6.44
C ASP A 126 -15.36 -1.51 7.80
N ASP A 127 -14.39 -1.43 8.68
CA ASP A 127 -14.43 -0.70 9.96
C ASP A 127 -14.22 0.82 9.80
N ASN A 128 -14.05 1.31 8.57
CA ASN A 128 -13.70 2.68 8.20
C ASN A 128 -12.36 3.18 8.77
N ARG A 129 -11.45 2.29 9.12
CA ARG A 129 -10.08 2.65 9.46
C ARG A 129 -9.22 2.65 8.21
N LEU A 130 -8.31 3.62 8.11
CA LEU A 130 -7.30 3.68 7.06
C LEU A 130 -6.11 2.81 7.48
N TYR A 131 -5.82 1.77 6.70
CA TYR A 131 -4.65 0.91 6.88
C TYR A 131 -3.52 1.38 5.98
N ILE A 132 -2.28 1.35 6.49
CA ILE A 132 -1.09 1.85 5.79
C ILE A 132 0.08 0.88 5.97
N ALA A 133 0.72 0.50 4.86
CA ALA A 133 1.97 -0.25 4.89
C ALA A 133 3.16 0.69 5.09
N VAL A 134 3.99 0.44 6.11
CA VAL A 134 5.21 1.19 6.42
C VAL A 134 6.40 0.24 6.35
N GLY A 135 7.10 0.22 5.22
CA GLY A 135 8.21 -0.70 4.99
C GLY A 135 9.44 -0.42 5.87
N ALA A 136 10.32 -1.40 5.97
CA ALA A 136 11.60 -1.27 6.66
C ALA A 136 12.53 -0.26 5.96
N PRO A 137 13.42 0.44 6.70
CA PRO A 137 14.26 1.52 6.15
C PRO A 137 15.46 1.02 5.34
N CYS A 138 15.53 -0.27 5.04
CA CYS A 138 16.71 -0.91 4.42
C CYS A 138 16.35 -2.25 3.77
N ASN A 139 17.27 -2.80 2.98
CA ASN A 139 17.15 -4.19 2.51
C ASN A 139 17.17 -5.17 3.68
N ILE A 140 18.16 -5.02 4.57
CA ILE A 140 18.31 -5.74 5.83
C ILE A 140 19.06 -4.87 6.83
N CYS A 141 18.51 -4.60 8.01
CA CYS A 141 19.13 -3.90 9.12
C CYS A 141 18.27 -4.02 10.38
N GLU A 142 18.86 -3.73 11.51
CA GLU A 142 18.09 -3.40 12.73
C GLU A 142 17.52 -1.98 12.61
N TYR A 143 16.30 -1.80 13.07
CA TYR A 143 15.57 -0.52 13.02
C TYR A 143 14.67 -0.36 14.26
N ASN A 144 14.08 0.82 14.42
CA ASN A 144 13.08 1.03 15.46
C ASN A 144 11.76 0.33 15.06
N PRO A 145 11.35 -0.75 15.76
CA PRO A 145 10.16 -1.53 15.40
C PRO A 145 8.83 -0.82 15.72
N ASP A 146 8.88 0.36 16.34
CA ASP A 146 7.70 1.22 16.56
C ASP A 146 7.53 2.27 15.46
N GLU A 147 8.50 2.37 14.52
CA GLU A 147 8.46 3.32 13.41
C GLU A 147 8.40 2.65 12.05
N PHE A 148 9.08 1.51 11.87
CA PHE A 148 9.25 0.84 10.58
C PHE A 148 8.86 -0.62 10.63
N GLY A 149 8.67 -1.21 9.46
CA GLY A 149 8.31 -2.62 9.32
C GLY A 149 6.91 -2.93 9.85
N LEU A 150 5.95 -2.07 9.56
CA LEU A 150 4.61 -2.06 10.16
C LEU A 150 3.48 -2.13 9.14
N ILE A 151 2.38 -2.72 9.54
CA ILE A 151 1.04 -2.37 9.05
C ILE A 151 0.38 -1.56 10.16
N LEU A 152 0.03 -0.30 9.85
CA LEU A 152 -0.66 0.61 10.76
C LEU A 152 -2.13 0.72 10.39
N SER A 153 -2.99 1.05 11.36
CA SER A 153 -4.33 1.55 11.09
C SER A 153 -4.60 2.83 11.89
N MET A 154 -5.51 3.68 11.39
CA MET A 154 -5.95 4.90 12.06
C MET A 154 -7.39 5.23 11.67
N THR A 155 -8.05 6.12 12.43
CA THR A 155 -9.34 6.66 12.00
C THR A 155 -9.18 7.53 10.74
N ALA A 156 -10.27 7.81 10.05
CA ALA A 156 -10.28 8.69 8.88
C ALA A 156 -9.77 10.12 9.18
N ASP A 157 -9.81 10.55 10.44
CA ASP A 157 -9.28 11.84 10.88
C ASP A 157 -7.81 11.79 11.36
N GLY A 158 -7.15 10.61 11.23
CA GLY A 158 -5.74 10.43 11.59
C GLY A 158 -5.49 10.16 13.08
N ASP A 159 -6.56 9.97 13.86
CA ASP A 159 -6.49 9.67 15.28
C ASP A 159 -6.42 8.15 15.54
N ASP A 160 -6.18 7.76 16.82
CA ASP A 160 -6.20 6.38 17.29
C ASP A 160 -5.33 5.44 16.43
N VAL A 161 -4.08 5.82 16.23
CA VAL A 161 -3.11 5.03 15.45
C VAL A 161 -2.80 3.73 16.18
N GLN A 162 -2.99 2.60 15.48
CA GLN A 162 -2.75 1.26 16.00
C GLN A 162 -1.74 0.53 15.14
N ILE A 163 -1.00 -0.40 15.74
CA ILE A 163 -0.11 -1.31 15.04
C ILE A 163 -0.83 -2.64 14.89
N GLU A 164 -1.13 -3.00 13.67
CA GLU A 164 -1.79 -4.27 13.33
C GLU A 164 -0.77 -5.41 13.16
N GLY A 165 0.38 -5.09 12.55
CA GLY A 165 1.46 -6.05 12.36
C GLY A 165 2.83 -5.41 12.41
N ARG A 166 3.82 -6.18 12.93
CA ARG A 166 5.24 -5.80 13.04
C ARG A 166 6.12 -6.80 12.28
N GLY A 167 7.36 -6.40 12.05
CA GLY A 167 8.31 -7.30 11.38
C GLY A 167 7.94 -7.58 9.93
N VAL A 168 7.33 -6.60 9.27
CA VAL A 168 6.98 -6.59 7.85
C VAL A 168 8.07 -5.86 7.08
N ARG A 169 8.75 -6.52 6.14
CA ARG A 169 9.85 -5.87 5.42
C ARG A 169 9.37 -4.83 4.42
N ASN A 170 8.51 -5.21 3.49
CA ASN A 170 8.05 -4.34 2.41
C ASN A 170 6.74 -4.84 1.79
N SER A 171 5.64 -4.61 2.47
CA SER A 171 4.32 -4.85 1.88
C SER A 171 4.02 -3.79 0.83
N VAL A 172 3.68 -4.23 -0.37
CA VAL A 172 3.32 -3.36 -1.51
C VAL A 172 1.84 -3.40 -1.85
N GLY A 173 1.07 -4.23 -1.16
CA GLY A 173 -0.36 -4.35 -1.33
C GLY A 173 -0.99 -5.28 -0.30
N PHE A 174 -2.21 -4.96 0.09
CA PHE A 174 -3.05 -5.76 0.96
C PHE A 174 -4.52 -5.59 0.58
N ASP A 175 -5.34 -6.52 1.03
CA ASP A 175 -6.79 -6.48 0.90
C ASP A 175 -7.45 -7.23 2.06
N PHE A 176 -8.75 -7.07 2.22
CA PHE A 176 -9.52 -7.68 3.29
C PHE A 176 -10.31 -8.87 2.78
N HIS A 177 -10.27 -9.96 3.54
CA HIS A 177 -11.07 -11.13 3.21
C HIS A 177 -12.57 -10.79 3.33
N PRO A 178 -13.37 -11.00 2.29
CA PRO A 178 -14.73 -10.46 2.22
C PRO A 178 -15.70 -11.01 3.28
N GLU A 179 -15.41 -12.18 3.87
CA GLU A 179 -16.27 -12.78 4.90
C GLU A 179 -15.72 -12.60 6.32
N THR A 180 -14.39 -12.67 6.51
CA THR A 180 -13.77 -12.64 7.85
C THR A 180 -13.23 -11.27 8.22
N GLN A 181 -13.02 -10.41 7.23
CA GLN A 181 -12.37 -9.09 7.36
C GLN A 181 -10.92 -9.15 7.86
N ASP A 182 -10.31 -10.35 7.87
CA ASP A 182 -8.88 -10.47 8.10
C ASP A 182 -8.12 -9.73 6.99
N LEU A 183 -7.09 -8.99 7.36
CA LEU A 183 -6.23 -8.32 6.40
C LEU A 183 -5.21 -9.33 5.83
N TRP A 184 -5.15 -9.44 4.52
CA TRP A 184 -4.16 -10.24 3.80
C TRP A 184 -3.21 -9.34 3.05
N PHE A 185 -1.89 -9.54 3.21
CA PHE A 185 -0.87 -8.71 2.59
C PHE A 185 0.28 -9.53 2.03
N THR A 186 0.91 -8.97 1.00
CA THR A 186 2.16 -9.50 0.45
C THR A 186 3.35 -8.82 1.13
N ASP A 187 4.41 -9.56 1.40
CA ASP A 187 5.68 -9.02 1.90
C ASP A 187 6.83 -9.51 1.04
N ASN A 188 7.61 -8.58 0.50
CA ASN A 188 8.77 -8.89 -0.32
C ASN A 188 9.94 -9.31 0.57
N GLY A 189 10.51 -10.48 0.32
CA GLY A 189 11.71 -10.99 0.99
C GLY A 189 12.95 -10.11 0.78
N ARG A 190 13.97 -10.28 1.64
CA ARG A 190 15.24 -9.54 1.48
C ARG A 190 16.05 -10.06 0.30
N ASP A 191 16.82 -9.15 -0.34
CA ASP A 191 17.75 -9.52 -1.40
C ASP A 191 19.05 -10.19 -0.86
N TRP A 192 19.79 -10.83 -1.78
CA TRP A 192 21.18 -11.29 -1.61
C TRP A 192 21.37 -12.45 -0.63
N VAL A 193 20.43 -13.35 -0.50
CA VAL A 193 20.59 -14.62 0.20
C VAL A 193 20.77 -15.75 -0.82
N SER A 194 19.73 -16.04 -1.62
CA SER A 194 19.78 -16.98 -2.74
C SER A 194 18.63 -16.67 -3.72
N ASP A 195 18.55 -17.45 -4.81
CA ASP A 195 17.46 -17.28 -5.79
C ASP A 195 16.09 -17.73 -5.25
N ASP A 196 16.09 -18.63 -4.27
CA ASP A 196 14.87 -19.22 -3.71
C ASP A 196 14.60 -18.83 -2.24
N LEU A 197 15.53 -18.09 -1.60
CA LEU A 197 15.42 -17.73 -0.17
C LEU A 197 15.93 -16.31 0.12
N PRO A 198 15.28 -15.60 1.07
CA PRO A 198 14.01 -15.98 1.70
C PRO A 198 12.85 -15.87 0.71
N PRO A 199 11.73 -16.58 0.94
CA PRO A 199 10.56 -16.46 0.07
C PRO A 199 9.95 -15.07 0.18
N ASP A 200 9.27 -14.59 -0.87
CA ASP A 200 8.23 -13.60 -0.74
C ASP A 200 7.02 -14.22 -0.04
N GLU A 201 6.24 -13.45 0.68
CA GLU A 201 5.25 -13.97 1.61
C GLU A 201 3.84 -13.46 1.29
N LEU A 202 2.84 -14.33 1.45
CA LEU A 202 1.45 -13.96 1.64
C LEU A 202 1.09 -14.18 3.10
N ASN A 203 0.84 -13.11 3.79
CA ASN A 203 0.57 -13.05 5.22
C ASN A 203 -0.89 -12.73 5.53
N ARG A 204 -1.33 -13.03 6.75
CA ARG A 204 -2.66 -12.72 7.25
C ARG A 204 -2.60 -12.15 8.66
N ILE A 205 -3.25 -11.01 8.87
CA ILE A 205 -3.53 -10.42 10.18
C ILE A 205 -4.95 -10.81 10.57
N SER A 206 -5.07 -11.62 11.62
CA SER A 206 -6.34 -12.05 12.22
C SER A 206 -6.50 -11.58 13.66
N ASP A 207 -5.48 -10.91 14.20
CA ASP A 207 -5.43 -10.30 15.52
C ASP A 207 -4.45 -9.12 15.46
N THR A 208 -4.50 -8.21 16.40
CA THR A 208 -3.62 -7.03 16.44
C THR A 208 -2.21 -7.36 16.91
N ASP A 209 -1.24 -6.53 16.52
CA ASP A 209 0.17 -6.58 16.98
C ASP A 209 0.90 -7.91 16.70
N LEU A 210 0.56 -8.59 15.59
CA LEU A 210 1.26 -9.81 15.18
C LEU A 210 2.66 -9.49 14.66
N ASN A 211 3.65 -10.36 14.99
CA ASN A 211 5.03 -10.22 14.54
C ASN A 211 5.35 -11.21 13.41
N PHE A 212 5.72 -10.69 12.22
CA PHE A 212 6.06 -11.46 11.03
C PHE A 212 7.55 -11.76 10.87
N GLY A 213 8.40 -11.31 11.80
CA GLY A 213 9.77 -11.81 12.01
C GLY A 213 10.90 -10.95 11.47
N PHE A 214 10.70 -10.11 10.45
CA PHE A 214 11.79 -9.27 9.91
C PHE A 214 12.33 -8.31 10.99
N PRO A 215 13.67 -8.12 11.12
CA PRO A 215 14.74 -8.61 10.23
C PRO A 215 15.36 -9.97 10.61
N TYR A 216 14.94 -10.61 11.68
CA TYR A 216 15.63 -11.75 12.27
C TYR A 216 15.16 -13.11 11.78
N CYS A 217 13.89 -13.20 11.36
CA CYS A 217 13.26 -14.43 10.86
C CYS A 217 12.52 -14.15 9.55
N HIS A 218 12.60 -15.08 8.61
CA HIS A 218 11.92 -15.04 7.32
C HIS A 218 11.13 -16.32 7.10
N GLY A 219 9.94 -16.21 6.52
CA GLY A 219 9.08 -17.37 6.22
C GLY A 219 8.63 -18.15 7.46
N GLY A 220 8.85 -17.62 8.67
CA GLY A 220 8.57 -18.32 9.92
C GLY A 220 9.55 -19.47 10.25
N PHE A 221 10.62 -19.66 9.47
CA PHE A 221 11.56 -20.79 9.65
C PHE A 221 13.04 -20.45 9.40
N LEU A 222 13.34 -19.41 8.64
CA LEU A 222 14.71 -19.06 8.25
C LEU A 222 15.25 -17.95 9.13
N VAL A 223 16.24 -18.26 9.96
CA VAL A 223 16.99 -17.24 10.73
C VAL A 223 17.90 -16.46 9.77
N ASP A 224 17.88 -15.13 9.89
CA ASP A 224 18.70 -14.26 9.03
C ASP A 224 20.19 -14.52 9.21
N ILE A 225 20.94 -14.54 8.10
CA ILE A 225 22.36 -14.87 8.08
C ILE A 225 23.27 -13.74 8.57
N ASP A 226 22.82 -12.48 8.44
CA ASP A 226 23.55 -11.27 8.86
C ASP A 226 23.19 -10.87 10.29
N PHE A 227 21.99 -11.24 10.77
CA PHE A 227 21.47 -10.98 12.11
C PHE A 227 21.04 -12.27 12.82
N PRO A 228 21.94 -13.26 12.97
CA PRO A 228 21.57 -14.52 13.57
C PRO A 228 21.26 -14.37 15.06
N GLN A 229 20.07 -14.79 15.45
CA GLN A 229 19.63 -14.84 16.85
C GLN A 229 19.11 -16.22 17.18
N ASP A 230 19.42 -16.72 18.36
CA ASP A 230 18.82 -17.96 18.87
C ASP A 230 17.31 -17.81 19.00
N ASN A 231 16.57 -18.75 18.44
CA ASN A 231 15.11 -18.77 18.48
C ASN A 231 14.41 -17.56 17.79
N ALA A 232 15.07 -16.92 16.81
CA ALA A 232 14.55 -15.73 16.11
C ALA A 232 13.14 -15.90 15.52
N CYS A 233 12.76 -17.13 15.17
CA CYS A 233 11.43 -17.45 14.63
C CYS A 233 10.42 -17.89 15.70
N GLU A 234 10.82 -17.97 16.98
CA GLU A 234 9.89 -18.35 18.04
C GLU A 234 8.91 -17.20 18.32
N GLY A 235 7.62 -17.49 18.26
CA GLY A 235 6.56 -16.49 18.47
C GLY A 235 6.29 -15.59 17.26
N THR A 236 6.96 -15.80 16.13
CA THR A 236 6.60 -15.10 14.89
C THR A 236 5.43 -15.78 14.19
N GLN A 237 4.62 -14.98 13.50
CA GLN A 237 3.55 -15.48 12.62
C GLN A 237 4.16 -16.00 11.33
N ALA A 238 3.99 -17.30 11.06
CA ALA A 238 4.39 -17.85 9.77
C ALA A 238 3.45 -17.37 8.65
N PRO A 239 3.96 -17.14 7.43
CA PRO A 239 3.14 -16.79 6.28
C PRO A 239 2.13 -17.90 5.96
N VAL A 240 1.00 -17.53 5.38
CA VAL A 240 0.02 -18.49 4.85
C VAL A 240 0.60 -19.20 3.62
N TYR A 241 1.40 -18.47 2.84
CA TYR A 241 2.09 -19.03 1.67
C TYR A 241 3.42 -18.28 1.43
N GLY A 242 4.48 -19.02 1.10
CA GLY A 242 5.76 -18.50 0.65
C GLY A 242 5.92 -18.71 -0.85
N PHE A 243 6.28 -17.65 -1.57
CA PHE A 243 6.60 -17.70 -3.01
C PHE A 243 8.11 -17.86 -3.14
N PRO A 244 8.61 -18.86 -3.92
CA PRO A 244 10.05 -19.01 -4.20
C PRO A 244 10.58 -17.93 -5.12
#